data_dca862f2ee29ebb6a4b123da6806148f
#
_entry.id   dca862f2ee29ebb6a4b123da6806148f
#
_cell.length_a   1.000
_cell.length_b   1.000
_cell.length_c   1.000
_cell.angle_alpha   90.00
_cell.angle_beta   90.00
_cell.angle_gamma   90.00
#
_symmetry.space_group_name_H-M   'P 1'
#
loop_
_entity.id
_entity.type
_entity.pdbx_description
1 polymer ?
#
loop_
_entity_poly.entity_id
_entity_poly.type
_entity_poly.pdbx_seq_one_letter_code
_entity_poly.pdbx_strand_id
1 'polypeptide(L)'
;MVVYNNTPAAVMALKKSGIQTAADLSGKKMGAPVFDAGRKAFPTFAKANQVSDVTWISMDPPLRETMLVRGDVDAITGFTFTSLLNLEARGVKAEDVVLMQYADHGVKHYGNVIIAHPKLIEQNPQAIKQFLAAFTKGAGEVIANPADAIQHVKARDGIVNTGLETRRLQLAIDTVVNSADAHQDGFGRLNPGRLALMASEVSDAYGTKTRIDPKVVWNDSIL
;
A
#
# COMPACT_ATOMS: atom_id res chain seq x y z
N MET A 1 15.07 4.76 -2.06
CA MET A 1 14.51 5.42 -0.86
C MET A 1 13.10 4.91 -0.61
N VAL A 2 12.78 4.46 0.59
CA VAL A 2 11.43 4.04 0.97
C VAL A 2 10.54 5.27 1.18
N VAL A 3 9.34 5.29 0.58
CA VAL A 3 8.35 6.35 0.79
C VAL A 3 7.22 5.85 1.71
N TYR A 4 6.73 4.64 1.46
CA TYR A 4 5.74 4.00 2.32
C TYR A 4 6.43 2.92 3.16
N ASN A 5 6.58 3.21 4.44
CA ASN A 5 7.24 2.29 5.37
C ASN A 5 6.39 1.02 5.61
N ASN A 6 5.07 1.11 5.46
CA ASN A 6 4.17 -0.03 5.47
C ASN A 6 3.49 -0.22 4.11
N THR A 7 3.16 -1.46 3.78
CA THR A 7 2.31 -1.73 2.62
C THR A 7 0.93 -1.10 2.82
N PRO A 8 0.41 -0.36 1.83
CA PRO A 8 -0.95 0.19 1.90
C PRO A 8 -2.03 -0.85 1.62
N ALA A 9 -1.65 -2.08 1.29
CA ALA A 9 -2.58 -3.13 0.95
C ALA A 9 -3.47 -3.50 2.15
N ALA A 10 -4.74 -3.70 1.87
CA ALA A 10 -5.73 -4.17 2.82
C ALA A 10 -6.75 -5.08 2.15
N VAL A 11 -7.36 -5.97 2.93
CA VAL A 11 -8.63 -6.59 2.57
C VAL A 11 -9.75 -5.73 3.13
N MET A 12 -10.80 -5.53 2.35
CA MET A 12 -12.02 -4.84 2.76
C MET A 12 -13.22 -5.72 2.48
N ALA A 13 -14.08 -5.87 3.49
CA ALA A 13 -15.37 -6.53 3.38
C ALA A 13 -16.46 -5.62 3.99
N LEU A 14 -17.71 -5.88 3.68
CA LEU A 14 -18.81 -5.19 4.34
C LEU A 14 -19.28 -6.00 5.53
N LYS A 15 -19.59 -5.39 6.66
CA LYS A 15 -20.09 -6.08 7.87
C LYS A 15 -21.28 -6.99 7.59
N LYS A 16 -22.14 -6.60 6.64
CA LYS A 16 -23.29 -7.41 6.21
C LYS A 16 -22.92 -8.75 5.56
N SER A 17 -21.67 -8.94 5.12
CA SER A 17 -21.18 -10.22 4.56
C SER A 17 -20.93 -11.29 5.61
N GLY A 18 -20.93 -10.92 6.90
CA GLY A 18 -20.59 -11.80 8.00
C GLY A 18 -19.09 -12.03 8.19
N ILE A 19 -18.23 -11.43 7.35
CA ILE A 19 -16.78 -11.44 7.50
C ILE A 19 -16.41 -10.43 8.59
N GLN A 20 -15.73 -10.88 9.64
CA GLN A 20 -15.27 -10.04 10.76
C GLN A 20 -13.77 -10.18 10.98
N THR A 21 -13.21 -11.34 10.68
CA THR A 21 -11.80 -11.67 10.85
C THR A 21 -11.18 -12.15 9.55
N ALA A 22 -9.86 -12.22 9.49
CA ALA A 22 -9.16 -12.75 8.32
C ALA A 22 -9.50 -14.22 8.06
N ALA A 23 -9.71 -15.03 9.09
CA ALA A 23 -10.08 -16.44 8.94
C ALA A 23 -11.42 -16.65 8.20
N ASP A 24 -12.36 -15.69 8.34
CA ASP A 24 -13.67 -15.74 7.68
C ASP A 24 -13.58 -15.58 6.15
N LEU A 25 -12.40 -15.19 5.62
CA LEU A 25 -12.16 -15.11 4.19
C LEU A 25 -12.05 -16.49 3.50
N SER A 26 -11.85 -17.56 4.28
CA SER A 26 -11.74 -18.91 3.72
C SER A 26 -13.00 -19.30 2.94
N GLY A 27 -12.82 -19.74 1.70
CA GLY A 27 -13.91 -20.12 0.77
C GLY A 27 -14.64 -18.93 0.13
N LYS A 28 -14.25 -17.69 0.43
CA LYS A 28 -14.95 -16.48 -0.07
C LYS A 28 -14.48 -16.05 -1.47
N LYS A 29 -15.33 -15.26 -2.14
CA LYS A 29 -15.00 -14.61 -3.41
C LYS A 29 -14.26 -13.31 -3.15
N MET A 30 -13.02 -13.24 -3.59
CA MET A 30 -12.16 -12.07 -3.48
C MET A 30 -12.09 -11.32 -4.81
N GLY A 31 -12.39 -10.03 -4.80
CA GLY A 31 -12.33 -9.17 -5.99
C GLY A 31 -11.04 -8.36 -6.07
N ALA A 32 -10.32 -8.46 -7.18
CA ALA A 32 -9.18 -7.58 -7.47
C ALA A 32 -8.75 -7.66 -8.93
N PRO A 33 -8.09 -6.61 -9.48
CA PRO A 33 -7.37 -6.71 -10.74
C PRO A 33 -6.26 -7.78 -10.66
N VAL A 34 -5.95 -8.42 -11.80
CA VAL A 34 -4.91 -9.46 -11.85
C VAL A 34 -3.52 -8.93 -11.42
N PHE A 35 -3.26 -7.66 -11.72
CA PHE A 35 -1.99 -7.00 -11.41
C PHE A 35 -1.98 -6.27 -10.05
N ASP A 36 -3.06 -6.35 -9.26
CA ASP A 36 -3.18 -5.68 -7.97
C ASP A 36 -2.12 -6.18 -6.98
N ALA A 37 -1.42 -5.25 -6.33
CA ALA A 37 -0.33 -5.55 -5.41
C ALA A 37 -0.83 -6.30 -4.16
N GLY A 38 -2.01 -5.97 -3.65
CA GLY A 38 -2.63 -6.66 -2.53
C GLY A 38 -2.96 -8.11 -2.90
N ARG A 39 -3.53 -8.33 -4.12
CA ARG A 39 -3.77 -9.69 -4.63
C ARG A 39 -2.48 -10.49 -4.75
N LYS A 40 -1.40 -9.87 -5.23
CA LYS A 40 -0.10 -10.54 -5.37
C LYS A 40 0.55 -10.87 -4.02
N ALA A 41 0.39 -10.02 -3.02
CA ALA A 41 0.88 -10.25 -1.66
C ALA A 41 -0.08 -11.08 -0.79
N PHE A 42 -1.28 -11.39 -1.30
CA PHE A 42 -2.29 -12.15 -0.55
C PHE A 42 -1.81 -13.51 -0.04
N PRO A 43 -0.98 -14.29 -0.75
CA PRO A 43 -0.46 -15.55 -0.21
C PRO A 43 0.27 -15.38 1.12
N THR A 44 1.04 -14.29 1.29
CA THR A 44 1.71 -13.97 2.57
C THR A 44 0.67 -13.65 3.65
N PHE A 45 -0.33 -12.82 3.34
CA PHE A 45 -1.44 -12.51 4.24
C PHE A 45 -2.22 -13.77 4.64
N ALA A 46 -2.57 -14.60 3.67
CA ALA A 46 -3.32 -15.84 3.89
C ALA A 46 -2.56 -16.80 4.82
N LYS A 47 -1.25 -16.99 4.58
CA LYS A 47 -0.39 -17.81 5.43
C LYS A 47 -0.34 -17.30 6.86
N ALA A 48 -0.14 -15.99 7.05
CA ALA A 48 -0.05 -15.38 8.38
C ALA A 48 -1.36 -15.48 9.18
N ASN A 49 -2.51 -15.53 8.51
CA ASN A 49 -3.84 -15.50 9.12
C ASN A 49 -4.62 -16.80 8.95
N GLN A 50 -3.96 -17.89 8.52
CA GLN A 50 -4.56 -19.22 8.35
C GLN A 50 -5.78 -19.21 7.42
N VAL A 51 -5.78 -18.33 6.41
CA VAL A 51 -6.83 -18.30 5.38
C VAL A 51 -6.53 -19.42 4.39
N SER A 52 -7.51 -20.29 4.19
CA SER A 52 -7.47 -21.32 3.17
C SER A 52 -7.96 -20.77 1.82
N ASP A 53 -8.45 -21.63 0.96
CA ASP A 53 -8.86 -21.30 -0.40
C ASP A 53 -9.77 -20.08 -0.50
N VAL A 54 -9.43 -19.16 -1.39
CA VAL A 54 -10.28 -18.07 -1.83
C VAL A 54 -10.50 -18.15 -3.34
N THR A 55 -11.67 -17.72 -3.80
CA THR A 55 -11.97 -17.66 -5.23
C THR A 55 -11.75 -16.25 -5.74
N TRP A 56 -10.76 -16.07 -6.64
CA TRP A 56 -10.48 -14.75 -7.21
C TRP A 56 -11.40 -14.41 -8.38
N ILE A 57 -12.10 -13.31 -8.28
CA ILE A 57 -12.84 -12.66 -9.36
C ILE A 57 -12.00 -11.49 -9.88
N SER A 58 -11.57 -11.60 -11.14
CA SER A 58 -10.78 -10.56 -11.79
C SER A 58 -11.69 -9.48 -12.36
N MET A 59 -11.28 -8.22 -12.17
CA MET A 59 -12.03 -7.06 -12.64
C MET A 59 -11.09 -5.88 -12.91
N ASP A 60 -11.59 -4.87 -13.60
CA ASP A 60 -10.87 -3.60 -13.77
C ASP A 60 -10.96 -2.76 -12.48
N PRO A 61 -9.93 -1.94 -12.18
CA PRO A 61 -9.86 -1.17 -10.95
C PRO A 61 -11.13 -0.34 -10.63
N PRO A 62 -11.78 0.35 -11.59
CA PRO A 62 -12.98 1.14 -11.30
C PRO A 62 -14.19 0.33 -10.83
N LEU A 63 -14.24 -0.98 -11.12
CA LEU A 63 -15.37 -1.85 -10.79
C LEU A 63 -15.26 -2.46 -9.39
N ARG A 64 -14.09 -2.48 -8.80
CA ARG A 64 -13.76 -3.20 -7.56
C ARG A 64 -14.72 -2.88 -6.41
N GLU A 65 -14.81 -1.63 -6.02
CA GLU A 65 -15.67 -1.20 -4.91
C GLU A 65 -17.15 -1.35 -5.26
N THR A 66 -17.52 -1.15 -6.52
CA THR A 66 -18.90 -1.34 -6.99
C THR A 66 -19.34 -2.79 -6.86
N MET A 67 -18.50 -3.75 -7.23
CA MET A 67 -18.82 -5.18 -7.12
C MET A 67 -18.93 -5.62 -5.66
N LEU A 68 -18.12 -5.06 -4.75
CA LEU A 68 -18.26 -5.30 -3.32
C LEU A 68 -19.61 -4.77 -2.79
N VAL A 69 -19.97 -3.54 -3.14
CA VAL A 69 -21.23 -2.92 -2.67
C VAL A 69 -22.45 -3.72 -3.16
N ARG A 70 -22.40 -4.22 -4.39
CA ARG A 70 -23.46 -5.05 -4.99
C ARG A 70 -23.52 -6.47 -4.42
N GLY A 71 -22.44 -6.95 -3.81
CA GLY A 71 -22.32 -8.32 -3.31
C GLY A 71 -21.93 -9.34 -4.40
N ASP A 72 -21.39 -8.89 -5.53
CA ASP A 72 -20.85 -9.76 -6.58
C ASP A 72 -19.57 -10.49 -6.10
N VAL A 73 -18.87 -9.87 -5.14
CA VAL A 73 -17.75 -10.43 -4.36
C VAL A 73 -17.95 -10.19 -2.87
N ASP A 74 -17.38 -11.06 -2.03
CA ASP A 74 -17.52 -11.00 -0.57
C ASP A 74 -16.53 -10.02 0.07
N ALA A 75 -15.33 -9.89 -0.53
CA ALA A 75 -14.29 -8.97 -0.11
C ALA A 75 -13.44 -8.53 -1.31
N ILE A 76 -12.67 -7.47 -1.13
CA ILE A 76 -11.75 -6.94 -2.14
C ILE A 76 -10.37 -6.70 -1.53
N THR A 77 -9.32 -6.71 -2.36
CA THR A 77 -8.05 -6.09 -1.99
C THR A 77 -7.97 -4.67 -2.55
N GLY A 78 -7.25 -3.80 -1.85
CA GLY A 78 -7.04 -2.42 -2.30
C GLY A 78 -6.14 -1.66 -1.35
N PHE A 79 -5.86 -0.40 -1.66
CA PHE A 79 -5.14 0.47 -0.74
C PHE A 79 -6.11 1.17 0.20
N THR A 80 -5.82 1.15 1.50
CA THR A 80 -6.67 1.72 2.55
C THR A 80 -7.15 3.13 2.17
N PHE A 81 -6.23 4.04 1.89
CA PHE A 81 -6.54 5.43 1.58
C PHE A 81 -7.21 5.65 0.21
N THR A 82 -7.32 4.62 -0.63
CA THR A 82 -8.04 4.70 -1.92
C THR A 82 -9.39 4.00 -1.83
N SER A 83 -9.39 2.70 -1.53
CA SER A 83 -10.62 1.90 -1.62
C SER A 83 -11.61 2.23 -0.52
N LEU A 84 -11.15 2.55 0.71
CA LEU A 84 -12.06 2.99 1.78
C LEU A 84 -12.82 4.25 1.38
N LEU A 85 -12.12 5.28 0.89
CA LEU A 85 -12.76 6.52 0.47
C LEU A 85 -13.64 6.33 -0.78
N ASN A 86 -13.28 5.41 -1.67
CA ASN A 86 -14.11 5.05 -2.81
C ASN A 86 -15.40 4.30 -2.39
N LEU A 87 -15.36 3.50 -1.33
CA LEU A 87 -16.55 2.88 -0.74
C LEU A 87 -17.45 3.95 -0.10
N GLU A 88 -16.88 4.89 0.64
CA GLU A 88 -17.64 6.02 1.22
C GLU A 88 -18.33 6.86 0.12
N ALA A 89 -17.64 7.14 -0.99
CA ALA A 89 -18.21 7.85 -2.14
C ALA A 89 -19.37 7.09 -2.80
N ARG A 90 -19.50 5.78 -2.55
CA ARG A 90 -20.61 4.93 -2.97
C ARG A 90 -21.71 4.77 -1.90
N GLY A 91 -21.65 5.57 -0.84
CA GLY A 91 -22.63 5.57 0.25
C GLY A 91 -22.41 4.51 1.32
N VAL A 92 -21.26 3.83 1.32
CA VAL A 92 -20.91 2.91 2.41
C VAL A 92 -20.31 3.73 3.55
N LYS A 93 -20.87 3.57 4.76
CA LYS A 93 -20.31 4.22 5.94
C LYS A 93 -19.01 3.52 6.36
N ALA A 94 -18.05 4.29 6.85
CA ALA A 94 -16.76 3.73 7.29
C ALA A 94 -16.94 2.64 8.37
N GLU A 95 -17.90 2.83 9.28
CA GLU A 95 -18.23 1.85 10.32
C GLU A 95 -18.82 0.53 9.78
N ASP A 96 -19.31 0.50 8.55
CA ASP A 96 -19.84 -0.70 7.90
C ASP A 96 -18.76 -1.49 7.13
N VAL A 97 -17.55 -0.96 7.06
CA VAL A 97 -16.41 -1.63 6.42
C VAL A 97 -15.59 -2.38 7.46
N VAL A 98 -15.34 -3.66 7.21
CA VAL A 98 -14.31 -4.44 7.89
C VAL A 98 -13.01 -4.24 7.14
N LEU A 99 -12.06 -3.55 7.77
CA LEU A 99 -10.76 -3.21 7.20
C LEU A 99 -9.68 -4.07 7.85
N MET A 100 -8.96 -4.85 7.06
CA MET A 100 -7.85 -5.70 7.47
C MET A 100 -6.58 -5.24 6.75
N GLN A 101 -5.84 -4.33 7.37
CA GLN A 101 -4.58 -3.86 6.82
C GLN A 101 -3.53 -4.98 6.88
N TYR A 102 -2.81 -5.21 5.81
CA TYR A 102 -1.79 -6.26 5.73
C TYR A 102 -0.70 -6.08 6.78
N ALA A 103 -0.28 -4.84 7.04
CA ALA A 103 0.74 -4.52 8.03
C ALA A 103 0.35 -4.94 9.46
N ASP A 104 -0.95 -4.87 9.79
CA ASP A 104 -1.49 -5.26 11.10
C ASP A 104 -1.77 -6.78 11.19
N HIS A 105 -1.76 -7.46 10.04
CA HIS A 105 -2.05 -8.89 9.90
C HIS A 105 -0.82 -9.71 9.49
N GLY A 106 0.35 -9.31 9.96
CA GLY A 106 1.59 -10.10 9.83
C GLY A 106 2.37 -9.90 8.53
N VAL A 107 1.92 -9.06 7.60
CA VAL A 107 2.64 -8.77 6.35
C VAL A 107 3.49 -7.51 6.52
N LYS A 108 4.75 -7.67 6.87
CA LYS A 108 5.67 -6.56 7.15
C LYS A 108 6.40 -6.05 5.89
N HIS A 109 5.68 -5.99 4.77
CA HIS A 109 6.24 -5.46 3.52
C HIS A 109 6.32 -3.93 3.54
N TYR A 110 7.37 -3.40 2.91
CA TYR A 110 7.41 -2.00 2.52
C TYR A 110 6.43 -1.74 1.38
N GLY A 111 5.96 -0.52 1.28
CA GLY A 111 5.10 -0.09 0.17
C GLY A 111 5.91 0.57 -0.95
N ASN A 112 5.49 1.77 -1.37
CA ASN A 112 6.09 2.46 -2.49
C ASN A 112 7.51 2.95 -2.18
N VAL A 113 8.38 2.89 -3.20
CA VAL A 113 9.78 3.31 -3.11
C VAL A 113 10.16 4.20 -4.30
N ILE A 114 11.16 5.04 -4.10
CA ILE A 114 11.83 5.74 -5.21
C ILE A 114 12.91 4.82 -5.76
N ILE A 115 12.85 4.56 -7.06
CA ILE A 115 13.84 3.80 -7.80
C ILE A 115 14.55 4.69 -8.82
N ALA A 116 15.80 4.38 -9.12
CA ALA A 116 16.57 5.06 -10.14
C ALA A 116 17.22 4.05 -11.08
N HIS A 117 17.37 4.41 -12.36
CA HIS A 117 18.06 3.56 -13.32
C HIS A 117 19.56 3.47 -12.94
N PRO A 118 20.20 2.27 -12.98
CA PRO A 118 21.61 2.10 -12.61
C PRO A 118 22.56 3.08 -13.29
N LYS A 119 22.39 3.31 -14.60
CA LYS A 119 23.22 4.29 -15.34
C LYS A 119 23.12 5.71 -14.78
N LEU A 120 21.95 6.12 -14.27
CA LEU A 120 21.79 7.43 -13.65
C LEU A 120 22.54 7.50 -12.32
N ILE A 121 22.54 6.40 -11.55
CA ILE A 121 23.29 6.28 -10.29
C ILE A 121 24.79 6.44 -10.55
N GLU A 122 25.30 5.79 -11.60
CA GLU A 122 26.74 5.83 -11.98
C GLU A 122 27.15 7.19 -12.55
N GLN A 123 26.33 7.75 -13.47
CA GLN A 123 26.71 8.93 -14.23
C GLN A 123 26.43 10.24 -13.49
N ASN A 124 25.42 10.27 -12.63
CA ASN A 124 25.03 11.49 -11.94
C ASN A 124 24.48 11.23 -10.52
N PRO A 125 25.29 10.63 -9.62
CA PRO A 125 24.87 10.34 -8.25
C PRO A 125 24.47 11.60 -7.46
N GLN A 126 25.11 12.73 -7.79
CA GLN A 126 24.83 14.00 -7.12
C GLN A 126 23.42 14.51 -7.41
N ALA A 127 22.93 14.37 -8.64
CA ALA A 127 21.53 14.74 -8.98
C ALA A 127 20.53 13.91 -8.20
N ILE A 128 20.80 12.60 -8.00
CA ILE A 128 19.95 11.72 -7.20
C ILE A 128 19.95 12.16 -5.74
N LYS A 129 21.13 12.44 -5.16
CA LYS A 129 21.24 12.96 -3.78
C LYS A 129 20.42 14.25 -3.58
N GLN A 130 20.56 15.20 -4.51
CA GLN A 130 19.83 16.46 -4.47
C GLN A 130 18.31 16.24 -4.59
N PHE A 131 17.88 15.34 -5.48
CA PHE A 131 16.47 14.97 -5.62
C PHE A 131 15.93 14.36 -4.34
N LEU A 132 16.64 13.37 -3.76
CA LEU A 132 16.19 12.70 -2.53
C LEU A 132 16.16 13.68 -1.34
N ALA A 133 17.12 14.59 -1.24
CA ALA A 133 17.11 15.63 -0.21
C ALA A 133 15.91 16.58 -0.37
N ALA A 134 15.62 17.03 -1.59
CA ALA A 134 14.48 17.87 -1.89
C ALA A 134 13.16 17.14 -1.62
N PHE A 135 13.07 15.86 -2.01
CA PHE A 135 11.90 15.02 -1.75
C PHE A 135 11.66 14.85 -0.25
N THR A 136 12.71 14.54 0.52
CA THR A 136 12.62 14.38 1.98
C THR A 136 12.14 15.66 2.65
N LYS A 137 12.68 16.81 2.23
CA LYS A 137 12.23 18.14 2.73
C LYS A 137 10.75 18.34 2.43
N GLY A 138 10.32 18.14 1.16
CA GLY A 138 8.93 18.29 0.75
C GLY A 138 7.99 17.33 1.49
N ALA A 139 8.43 16.07 1.70
CA ALA A 139 7.66 15.11 2.48
C ALA A 139 7.45 15.57 3.94
N GLY A 140 8.49 16.15 4.55
CA GLY A 140 8.39 16.74 5.91
C GLY A 140 7.37 17.88 5.96
N GLU A 141 7.37 18.78 4.98
CA GLU A 141 6.40 19.87 4.85
C GLU A 141 4.96 19.35 4.67
N VAL A 142 4.78 18.33 3.83
CA VAL A 142 3.48 17.65 3.60
C VAL A 142 2.96 17.00 4.88
N ILE A 143 3.82 16.32 5.63
CA ILE A 143 3.44 15.68 6.91
C ILE A 143 3.05 16.74 7.94
N ALA A 144 3.78 17.87 7.99
CA ALA A 144 3.51 18.95 8.94
C ALA A 144 2.20 19.71 8.62
N ASN A 145 1.85 19.87 7.35
CA ASN A 145 0.65 20.61 6.93
C ASN A 145 -0.01 19.98 5.69
N PRO A 146 -0.75 18.87 5.85
CA PRO A 146 -1.38 18.17 4.73
C PRO A 146 -2.40 19.02 3.97
N ALA A 147 -3.13 19.90 4.67
CA ALA A 147 -4.16 20.73 4.05
C ALA A 147 -3.55 21.78 3.09
N ASP A 148 -2.41 22.34 3.43
CA ASP A 148 -1.68 23.26 2.56
C ASP A 148 -1.08 22.52 1.36
N ALA A 149 -0.52 21.33 1.59
CA ALA A 149 0.05 20.49 0.55
C ALA A 149 -0.95 20.17 -0.58
N ILE A 150 -2.23 19.99 -0.26
CA ILE A 150 -3.29 19.70 -1.25
C ILE A 150 -3.54 20.88 -2.18
N GLN A 151 -3.20 22.11 -1.82
CA GLN A 151 -3.32 23.25 -2.73
C GLN A 151 -2.39 23.11 -3.95
N HIS A 152 -1.24 22.47 -3.77
CA HIS A 152 -0.33 22.17 -4.89
C HIS A 152 -0.92 21.11 -5.84
N VAL A 153 -1.67 20.14 -5.31
CA VAL A 153 -2.40 19.16 -6.15
C VAL A 153 -3.50 19.87 -6.92
N LYS A 154 -4.30 20.71 -6.25
CA LYS A 154 -5.37 21.49 -6.88
C LYS A 154 -4.85 22.43 -7.97
N ALA A 155 -3.69 23.03 -7.78
CA ALA A 155 -3.07 23.89 -8.78
C ALA A 155 -2.70 23.14 -10.07
N ARG A 156 -2.47 21.83 -10.00
CA ARG A 156 -2.16 20.96 -11.13
C ARG A 156 -3.40 20.31 -11.74
N ASP A 157 -4.40 20.01 -10.92
CA ASP A 157 -5.67 19.40 -11.32
C ASP A 157 -6.81 20.16 -10.63
N GLY A 158 -7.39 21.11 -11.35
CA GLY A 158 -8.43 22.02 -10.85
C GLY A 158 -9.76 21.35 -10.50
N ILE A 159 -9.97 20.10 -10.92
CA ILE A 159 -11.24 19.37 -10.67
C ILE A 159 -11.22 18.53 -9.39
N VAL A 160 -10.07 18.38 -8.71
CA VAL A 160 -9.99 17.57 -7.48
C VAL A 160 -10.86 18.15 -6.36
N ASN A 161 -11.48 17.25 -5.61
CA ASN A 161 -12.15 17.60 -4.36
C ASN A 161 -11.09 17.70 -3.24
N THR A 162 -10.74 18.92 -2.88
CA THR A 162 -9.68 19.16 -1.88
C THR A 162 -9.97 18.54 -0.52
N GLY A 163 -11.22 18.51 -0.08
CA GLY A 163 -11.59 17.88 1.20
C GLY A 163 -11.36 16.37 1.17
N LEU A 164 -11.75 15.71 0.08
CA LEU A 164 -11.51 14.27 -0.10
C LEU A 164 -10.01 13.98 -0.19
N GLU A 165 -9.27 14.76 -0.96
CA GLU A 165 -7.83 14.52 -1.14
C GLU A 165 -7.02 14.85 0.12
N THR A 166 -7.44 15.81 0.93
CA THR A 166 -6.84 16.04 2.27
C THR A 166 -7.04 14.83 3.18
N ARG A 167 -8.24 14.25 3.21
CA ARG A 167 -8.50 13.01 3.97
C ARG A 167 -7.69 11.83 3.44
N ARG A 168 -7.57 11.71 2.11
CA ARG A 168 -6.75 10.66 1.48
C ARG A 168 -5.29 10.79 1.87
N LEU A 169 -4.75 12.01 1.80
CA LEU A 169 -3.37 12.29 2.19
C LEU A 169 -3.14 12.01 3.69
N GLN A 170 -4.07 12.44 4.55
CA GLN A 170 -3.97 12.18 5.99
C GLN A 170 -3.95 10.68 6.28
N LEU A 171 -4.86 9.90 5.68
CA LEU A 171 -4.87 8.44 5.81
C LEU A 171 -3.55 7.81 5.34
N ALA A 172 -2.99 8.29 4.22
CA ALA A 172 -1.70 7.78 3.74
C ALA A 172 -0.55 8.14 4.70
N ILE A 173 -0.55 9.37 5.23
CA ILE A 173 0.45 9.79 6.24
C ILE A 173 0.36 8.86 7.45
N ASP A 174 -0.81 8.69 8.04
CA ASP A 174 -1.01 7.98 9.30
C ASP A 174 -0.73 6.47 9.17
N THR A 175 -1.05 5.88 8.02
CA THR A 175 -0.97 4.41 7.86
C THR A 175 0.34 3.93 7.25
N VAL A 176 0.96 4.69 6.34
CA VAL A 176 2.09 4.16 5.55
C VAL A 176 3.34 5.04 5.51
N VAL A 177 3.21 6.37 5.70
CA VAL A 177 4.34 7.29 5.60
C VAL A 177 4.96 7.56 6.97
N ASN A 178 4.14 7.94 7.95
CA ASN A 178 4.55 8.34 9.29
C ASN A 178 4.14 7.30 10.35
N SER A 179 4.25 6.02 10.00
CA SER A 179 3.93 4.89 10.87
C SER A 179 4.95 4.72 12.01
N ALA A 180 4.60 3.93 13.02
CA ALA A 180 5.52 3.62 14.13
C ALA A 180 6.84 3.00 13.62
N ASP A 181 6.77 2.12 12.60
CA ASP A 181 7.96 1.54 11.98
C ASP A 181 8.82 2.60 11.27
N ALA A 182 8.20 3.63 10.65
CA ALA A 182 8.92 4.73 10.03
C ALA A 182 9.67 5.60 11.06
N HIS A 183 9.10 5.79 12.24
CA HIS A 183 9.77 6.49 13.34
C HIS A 183 10.98 5.72 13.85
N GLN A 184 10.92 4.39 13.88
CA GLN A 184 12.02 3.54 14.33
C GLN A 184 13.16 3.48 13.32
N ASP A 185 12.86 3.28 12.02
CA ASP A 185 13.85 3.10 10.97
C ASP A 185 14.37 4.43 10.39
N GLY A 186 13.58 5.51 10.53
CA GLY A 186 13.80 6.81 9.90
C GLY A 186 13.18 6.89 8.49
N PHE A 187 12.66 8.07 8.13
CA PHE A 187 12.05 8.30 6.81
C PHE A 187 13.05 8.02 5.69
N GLY A 188 12.64 7.28 4.70
CA GLY A 188 13.46 6.94 3.54
C GLY A 188 14.37 5.73 3.73
N ARG A 189 14.57 5.25 4.94
CA ARG A 189 15.45 4.14 5.28
C ARG A 189 14.66 2.83 5.38
N LEU A 190 15.38 1.73 5.49
CA LEU A 190 14.79 0.42 5.73
C LEU A 190 15.61 -0.38 6.75
N ASN A 191 14.96 -1.36 7.35
CA ASN A 191 15.58 -2.36 8.20
C ASN A 191 16.05 -3.54 7.34
N PRO A 192 17.35 -3.92 7.38
CA PRO A 192 17.88 -5.00 6.55
C PRO A 192 17.22 -6.37 6.81
N GLY A 193 16.88 -6.68 8.07
CA GLY A 193 16.19 -7.92 8.41
C GLY A 193 14.78 -7.98 7.84
N ARG A 194 14.05 -6.88 7.91
CA ARG A 194 12.72 -6.76 7.31
C ARG A 194 12.77 -6.83 5.78
N LEU A 195 13.78 -6.24 5.15
CA LEU A 195 13.99 -6.36 3.70
C LEU A 195 14.28 -7.81 3.30
N ALA A 196 15.11 -8.52 4.05
CA ALA A 196 15.43 -9.92 3.77
C ALA A 196 14.17 -10.82 3.87
N LEU A 197 13.33 -10.61 4.90
CA LEU A 197 12.06 -11.30 5.03
C LEU A 197 11.14 -11.00 3.85
N MET A 198 10.94 -9.71 3.52
CA MET A 198 10.12 -9.30 2.39
C MET A 198 10.62 -9.91 1.06
N ALA A 199 11.92 -9.90 0.81
CA ALA A 199 12.51 -10.48 -0.40
C ALA A 199 12.21 -11.98 -0.51
N SER A 200 12.26 -12.71 0.61
CA SER A 200 11.89 -14.13 0.66
C SER A 200 10.40 -14.33 0.37
N GLU A 201 9.53 -13.62 1.06
CA GLU A 201 8.07 -13.74 0.92
C GLU A 201 7.58 -13.33 -0.49
N VAL A 202 8.15 -12.28 -1.06
CA VAL A 202 7.87 -11.86 -2.44
C VAL A 202 8.35 -12.91 -3.44
N SER A 203 9.54 -13.50 -3.23
CA SER A 203 10.04 -14.58 -4.08
C SER A 203 9.09 -15.78 -4.08
N ASP A 204 8.54 -16.14 -2.91
CA ASP A 204 7.56 -17.21 -2.79
C ASP A 204 6.23 -16.86 -3.47
N ALA A 205 5.71 -15.66 -3.19
CA ALA A 205 4.40 -15.20 -3.70
C ALA A 205 4.37 -15.07 -5.24
N TYR A 206 5.51 -14.70 -5.84
CA TYR A 206 5.63 -14.55 -7.30
C TYR A 206 6.19 -15.80 -7.99
N GLY A 207 6.58 -16.83 -7.25
CA GLY A 207 7.16 -18.06 -7.81
C GLY A 207 8.44 -17.77 -8.61
N THR A 208 9.31 -16.90 -8.12
CA THR A 208 10.54 -16.52 -8.84
C THR A 208 11.47 -17.72 -8.96
N LYS A 209 12.13 -17.89 -10.12
CA LYS A 209 13.06 -19.00 -10.37
C LYS A 209 14.27 -18.97 -9.42
N THR A 210 14.69 -17.79 -9.03
CA THR A 210 15.79 -17.56 -8.08
C THR A 210 15.29 -16.64 -6.96
N ARG A 211 15.78 -16.89 -5.75
CA ARG A 211 15.50 -16.00 -4.61
C ARG A 211 16.06 -14.61 -4.86
N ILE A 212 15.28 -13.60 -4.51
CA ILE A 212 15.74 -12.21 -4.58
C ILE A 212 16.79 -11.98 -3.50
N ASP A 213 17.99 -11.56 -3.89
CA ASP A 213 19.01 -11.14 -2.93
C ASP A 213 18.71 -9.68 -2.49
N PRO A 214 18.42 -9.44 -1.20
CA PRO A 214 18.13 -8.11 -0.71
C PRO A 214 19.27 -7.11 -0.92
N LYS A 215 20.52 -7.56 -1.01
CA LYS A 215 21.68 -6.70 -1.22
C LYS A 215 21.77 -6.08 -2.60
N VAL A 216 21.13 -6.70 -3.61
CA VAL A 216 21.13 -6.15 -4.98
C VAL A 216 19.96 -5.22 -5.27
N VAL A 217 18.94 -5.21 -4.41
CA VAL A 217 17.74 -4.37 -4.62
C VAL A 217 17.78 -3.06 -3.83
N TRP A 218 18.71 -2.93 -2.88
CA TRP A 218 18.87 -1.74 -2.06
C TRP A 218 20.25 -1.13 -2.18
N ASN A 219 20.29 0.17 -2.41
CA ASN A 219 21.52 0.95 -2.42
C ASN A 219 21.36 2.16 -1.49
N ASP A 220 22.08 2.16 -0.39
CA ASP A 220 22.09 3.23 0.62
C ASP A 220 23.26 4.22 0.47
N SER A 221 24.17 3.98 -0.48
CA SER A 221 25.34 4.82 -0.66
C SER A 221 25.04 6.25 -1.10
N ILE A 222 23.80 6.51 -1.52
CA ILE A 222 23.31 7.82 -2.00
C ILE A 222 22.19 8.40 -1.16
N LEU A 223 21.88 7.81 0.00
CA LEU A 223 20.88 8.31 0.96
C LEU A 223 21.51 9.26 1.98
#